data_632a2fd166d4466338fa34017ee31a11
#
_entry.id   632a2fd166d4466338fa34017ee31a11
#
_cell.length_a   1.000
_cell.length_b   1.000
_cell.length_c   1.000
_cell.angle_alpha   90.00
_cell.angle_beta   90.00
_cell.angle_gamma   90.00
#
_symmetry.space_group_name_H-M   'P 1'
#
loop_
_entity.id
_entity.type
_entity.pdbx_description
1 polymer ?
#
loop_
_entity_poly.entity_id
_entity_poly.type
_entity_poly.pdbx_seq_one_letter_code
_entity_poly.pdbx_strand_id
1 'polypeptide(L)'
;MDVEVLLEKVLRKILKQIDAKPIIPIDCQLWDEKDIANYFKYSLDYTKRHIISNENFPPSRELPTSATGDRTVPRWKATDVISFGMAF
;
A
#
# COMPACT_ATOMS: atom_id res chain seq x y z
N MET A 1 -9.21 39.23 -11.47
CA MET A 1 -9.39 38.13 -10.54
C MET A 1 -8.54 38.39 -9.31
N ASP A 2 -9.16 38.38 -8.13
CA ASP A 2 -8.43 38.65 -6.91
C ASP A 2 -7.52 37.45 -6.55
N VAL A 3 -6.28 37.69 -6.21
CA VAL A 3 -5.31 36.68 -5.86
C VAL A 3 -5.76 35.88 -4.62
N GLU A 4 -6.43 36.54 -3.66
CA GLU A 4 -6.96 35.88 -2.47
C GLU A 4 -8.01 34.84 -2.80
N VAL A 5 -8.90 35.11 -3.75
CA VAL A 5 -9.92 34.15 -4.21
C VAL A 5 -9.27 32.95 -4.89
N LEU A 6 -8.22 33.18 -5.67
CA LEU A 6 -7.48 32.11 -6.33
C LEU A 6 -6.77 31.21 -5.30
N LEU A 7 -6.15 31.78 -4.29
CA LEU A 7 -5.50 31.05 -3.20
C LEU A 7 -6.50 30.21 -2.41
N GLU A 8 -7.68 30.75 -2.09
CA GLU A 8 -8.73 30.00 -1.41
C GLU A 8 -9.19 28.78 -2.21
N LYS A 9 -9.36 28.94 -3.53
CA LYS A 9 -9.76 27.83 -4.40
C LYS A 9 -8.70 26.73 -4.44
N VAL A 10 -7.43 27.09 -4.49
CA VAL A 10 -6.32 26.13 -4.49
C VAL A 10 -6.27 25.39 -3.14
N LEU A 11 -6.39 26.12 -2.02
CA LEU A 11 -6.39 25.53 -0.70
C LEU A 11 -7.55 24.55 -0.50
N ARG A 12 -8.75 24.91 -0.95
CA ARG A 12 -9.91 24.02 -0.88
C ARG A 12 -9.72 22.75 -1.70
N LYS A 13 -9.09 22.87 -2.87
CA LYS A 13 -8.77 21.73 -3.71
C LYS A 13 -7.79 20.78 -3.04
N ILE A 14 -6.76 21.30 -2.41
CA ILE A 14 -5.77 20.53 -1.67
C ILE A 14 -6.42 19.83 -0.47
N LEU A 15 -7.21 20.55 0.32
CA LEU A 15 -7.92 19.99 1.47
C LEU A 15 -8.90 18.88 1.05
N LYS A 16 -9.61 19.08 -0.05
CA LYS A 16 -10.54 18.09 -0.58
C LYS A 16 -9.82 16.81 -1.04
N GLN A 17 -8.63 16.94 -1.62
CA GLN A 17 -7.81 15.80 -2.01
C GLN A 17 -7.28 15.03 -0.79
N ILE A 18 -6.92 15.73 0.27
CA ILE A 18 -6.48 15.11 1.52
C ILE A 18 -7.63 14.35 2.18
N ASP A 19 -8.82 14.93 2.21
CA ASP A 19 -10.01 14.30 2.76
C ASP A 19 -10.46 13.08 1.93
N ALA A 20 -10.26 13.13 0.60
CA ALA A 20 -10.64 12.04 -0.29
C ALA A 20 -9.70 10.83 -0.20
N LYS A 21 -8.49 11.02 0.33
CA LYS A 21 -7.49 9.95 0.50
C LYS A 21 -7.04 9.92 1.96
N PRO A 22 -7.77 9.22 2.84
CA PRO A 22 -7.37 9.13 4.24
C PRO A 22 -5.98 8.52 4.35
N ILE A 23 -5.14 9.10 5.22
CA ILE A 23 -3.81 8.56 5.50
C ILE A 23 -3.98 7.43 6.51
N ILE A 24 -3.64 6.22 6.07
CA ILE A 24 -3.64 5.04 6.94
C ILE A 24 -2.24 4.90 7.53
N PRO A 25 -2.09 4.86 8.87
CA PRO A 25 -0.78 4.62 9.48
C PRO A 25 -0.15 3.34 8.98
N ILE A 26 1.17 3.32 8.86
CA ILE A 26 1.90 2.19 8.29
C ILE A 26 1.67 0.89 9.05
N ASP A 27 1.49 0.96 10.35
CA ASP A 27 1.22 -0.21 11.21
C ASP A 27 -0.19 -0.79 11.01
N CYS A 28 -1.05 -0.07 10.31
CA CYS A 28 -2.41 -0.50 9.96
C CYS A 28 -2.57 -0.82 8.47
N GLN A 29 -1.49 -0.75 7.67
CA GLN A 29 -1.56 -1.01 6.24
C GLN A 29 -1.37 -2.49 5.91
N LEU A 30 -2.13 -2.94 4.94
CA LEU A 30 -1.93 -4.23 4.30
C LEU A 30 -1.52 -3.98 2.85
N TRP A 31 -0.45 -4.64 2.41
CA TRP A 31 0.11 -4.44 1.08
C TRP A 31 -0.21 -5.63 0.18
N ASP A 32 -0.45 -5.33 -1.09
CA ASP A 32 -0.50 -6.36 -2.14
C ASP A 32 0.88 -6.53 -2.78
N GLU A 33 0.96 -7.39 -3.79
CA GLU A 33 2.21 -7.67 -4.48
C GLU A 33 2.79 -6.41 -5.16
N LYS A 34 1.92 -5.55 -5.68
CA LYS A 34 2.35 -4.29 -6.33
C LYS A 34 2.95 -3.32 -5.32
N ASP A 35 2.36 -3.22 -4.14
CA ASP A 35 2.88 -2.36 -3.08
C ASP A 35 4.26 -2.85 -2.63
N ILE A 36 4.44 -4.15 -2.50
CA ILE A 36 5.71 -4.77 -2.15
C ILE A 36 6.76 -4.48 -3.23
N ALA A 37 6.39 -4.65 -4.51
CA ALA A 37 7.28 -4.36 -5.63
C ALA A 37 7.71 -2.89 -5.63
N ASN A 38 6.78 -1.98 -5.38
CA ASN A 38 7.07 -0.54 -5.29
C ASN A 38 8.01 -0.22 -4.14
N TYR A 39 7.81 -0.86 -2.99
CA TYR A 39 8.67 -0.64 -1.83
C TYR A 39 10.11 -1.04 -2.12
N PHE A 40 10.33 -2.22 -2.72
CA PHE A 40 11.67 -2.70 -3.06
C PHE A 40 12.20 -2.10 -4.37
N LYS A 41 11.38 -1.39 -5.12
CA LYS A 41 11.72 -0.77 -6.40
C LYS A 41 12.13 -1.78 -7.48
N TYR A 42 11.46 -2.92 -7.48
CA TYR A 42 11.62 -3.96 -8.50
C TYR A 42 10.36 -4.11 -9.33
N SER A 43 10.45 -4.82 -10.44
CA SER A 43 9.28 -5.19 -11.21
C SER A 43 8.40 -6.17 -10.42
N LEU A 44 7.12 -6.22 -10.77
CA LEU A 44 6.20 -7.16 -10.13
C LEU A 44 6.64 -8.61 -10.30
N ASP A 45 7.11 -8.97 -11.49
CA ASP A 45 7.55 -10.32 -11.81
C ASP A 45 8.79 -10.72 -10.97
N TYR A 46 9.79 -9.84 -10.90
CA TYR A 46 10.97 -10.07 -10.08
C TYR A 46 10.61 -10.24 -8.61
N THR A 47 9.72 -9.38 -8.12
CA THR A 47 9.26 -9.41 -6.72
C THR A 47 8.59 -10.72 -6.38
N LYS A 48 7.71 -11.21 -7.24
CA LYS A 48 7.05 -12.50 -7.04
C LYS A 48 8.04 -13.66 -7.03
N ARG A 49 9.00 -13.66 -7.93
CA ARG A 49 9.95 -14.77 -8.09
C ARG A 49 11.03 -14.80 -7.03
N HIS A 50 11.52 -13.64 -6.59
CA HIS A 50 12.74 -13.57 -5.79
C HIS A 50 12.54 -12.99 -4.38
N ILE A 51 11.49 -12.22 -4.17
CA ILE A 51 11.23 -11.58 -2.87
C ILE A 51 10.16 -12.33 -2.11
N ILE A 52 8.97 -12.46 -2.69
CA ILE A 52 7.82 -13.09 -2.04
C ILE A 52 8.02 -14.60 -1.89
N SER A 53 8.74 -15.21 -2.81
CA SER A 53 9.04 -16.65 -2.77
C SER A 53 10.15 -16.99 -1.78
N ASN A 54 10.84 -16.02 -1.20
CA ASN A 54 11.89 -16.27 -0.22
C ASN A 54 11.28 -16.91 1.03
N GLU A 55 11.92 -17.98 1.52
CA GLU A 55 11.40 -18.72 2.69
C GLU A 55 11.37 -17.89 3.98
N ASN A 56 12.17 -16.82 4.06
CA ASN A 56 12.19 -15.91 5.19
C ASN A 56 11.20 -14.75 5.04
N PHE A 57 10.51 -14.65 3.90
CA PHE A 57 9.51 -13.62 3.68
C PHE A 57 8.29 -13.87 4.57
N PRO A 58 7.71 -12.82 5.18
CA PRO A 58 6.58 -13.00 6.08
C PRO A 58 5.39 -13.63 5.37
N PRO A 59 4.57 -14.45 6.07
CA PRO A 59 3.41 -15.09 5.47
C PRO A 59 2.32 -14.09 5.12
N SER A 60 1.58 -14.39 4.06
CA SER A 60 0.42 -13.59 3.66
C SER A 60 -0.79 -13.88 4.55
N ARG A 61 -1.69 -12.91 4.60
CA ARG A 61 -3.04 -13.09 5.14
C ARG A 61 -4.00 -13.20 3.97
N GLU A 62 -4.88 -14.17 4.02
CA GLU A 62 -5.90 -14.36 3.00
C GLU A 62 -7.14 -13.57 3.37
N LEU A 63 -7.47 -12.55 2.57
CA LEU A 63 -8.65 -11.72 2.79
C LEU A 63 -9.76 -12.11 1.82
N PRO A 64 -11.01 -12.18 2.28
CA PRO A 64 -12.13 -12.51 1.39
C PRO A 64 -12.38 -11.40 0.39
N THR A 65 -12.64 -11.76 -0.86
CA THR A 65 -12.97 -10.81 -1.94
C THR A 65 -14.45 -10.81 -2.29
N SER A 66 -15.21 -11.73 -1.69
CA SER A 66 -16.65 -11.84 -1.93
C SER A 66 -17.39 -11.98 -0.61
N ALA A 67 -18.70 -11.67 -0.64
CA ALA A 67 -19.54 -11.78 0.55
C ALA A 67 -19.66 -13.21 1.06
N THR A 68 -19.46 -14.21 0.19
CA THR A 68 -19.52 -15.63 0.53
C THR A 68 -18.20 -16.18 1.06
N GLY A 69 -17.10 -15.45 0.90
CA GLY A 69 -15.78 -15.88 1.33
C GLY A 69 -15.15 -16.99 0.48
N ASP A 70 -15.74 -17.31 -0.68
CA ASP A 70 -15.26 -18.37 -1.57
C ASP A 70 -13.94 -18.05 -2.24
N ARG A 71 -13.61 -16.76 -2.35
CA ARG A 71 -12.39 -16.28 -2.98
C ARG A 71 -11.62 -15.43 -2.00
N THR A 72 -10.32 -15.63 -1.97
CA THR A 72 -9.42 -14.84 -1.13
C THR A 72 -8.30 -14.26 -1.96
N VAL A 73 -7.72 -13.16 -1.47
CA VAL A 73 -6.52 -12.57 -2.04
C VAL A 73 -5.47 -12.43 -0.96
N PRO A 74 -4.19 -12.65 -1.30
CA PRO A 74 -3.12 -12.50 -0.32
C PRO A 74 -2.84 -11.03 -0.04
N ARG A 75 -2.60 -10.73 1.23
CA ARG A 75 -2.14 -9.41 1.69
C ARG A 75 -1.11 -9.60 2.78
N TRP A 76 -0.15 -8.69 2.86
CA TRP A 76 0.93 -8.73 3.83
C TRP A 76 0.89 -7.48 4.70
N LYS A 77 1.19 -7.62 5.97
CA LYS A 77 1.36 -6.46 6.83
C LYS A 77 2.54 -5.63 6.35
N ALA A 78 2.33 -4.34 6.12
CA ALA A 78 3.38 -3.44 5.67
C ALA A 78 4.60 -3.46 6.61
N THR A 79 4.37 -3.46 7.92
CA THR A 79 5.45 -3.50 8.92
C THR A 79 6.29 -4.76 8.81
N ASP A 80 5.68 -5.91 8.54
CA ASP A 80 6.42 -7.18 8.38
C ASP A 80 7.29 -7.14 7.13
N VAL A 81 6.77 -6.59 6.03
CA VAL A 81 7.52 -6.45 4.77
C VAL A 81 8.70 -5.50 4.96
N ILE A 82 8.49 -4.39 5.64
CA ILE A 82 9.54 -3.41 5.93
C ILE A 82 10.63 -4.06 6.81
N SER A 83 10.24 -4.78 7.84
CA SER A 83 11.19 -5.48 8.73
C SER A 83 12.03 -6.49 7.96
N PHE A 84 11.42 -7.22 7.04
CA PHE A 84 12.14 -8.14 6.17
C PHE A 84 13.18 -7.39 5.32
N GLY A 85 12.79 -6.28 4.70
CA GLY A 85 13.68 -5.48 3.88
C GLY A 85 14.83 -4.86 4.66
N MET A 86 14.56 -4.43 5.89
CA MET A 86 15.56 -3.80 6.75
C MET A 86 16.52 -4.80 7.40
N ALA A 87 16.24 -6.09 7.31
CA ALA A 87 17.08 -7.13 7.86
C ALA A 87 18.30 -7.47 6.96
N PHE A 88 18.31 -6.93 5.76
CA PHE A 88 19.43 -7.13 4.82
C PHE A 88 20.58 -6.16 5.06
#